data_7e5cb0a7d14f8dc1c21e756b356df53b
#
_entry.id   7e5cb0a7d14f8dc1c21e756b356df53b
#
_cell.length_a   1.000
_cell.length_b   1.000
_cell.length_c   1.000
_cell.angle_alpha   90.00
_cell.angle_beta   90.00
_cell.angle_gamma   90.00
#
_symmetry.space_group_name_H-M   'P 1'
#
loop_
_entity.id
_entity.type
_entity.pdbx_description
1 polymer ?
#
loop_
_entity_poly.entity_id
_entity_poly.type
_entity_poly.pdbx_seq_one_letter_code
_entity_poly.pdbx_strand_id
1 'polypeptide(L)'
;MRFFRPAIVCLFLALAAAAPAQQPTWDAVQSESDPEKQSQMALDLAQAGVDGVVEAYRQGLPEQAQAMLARIVEAAELSLKALEATGKNARSRPKHFKKAEIATRKLARSLQGAQRQLIYDEREDLEPVIQRIEAINGQILSMIMQTRR
;
A
#
# COMPACT_ATOMS: atom_id res chain seq x y z
N MET A 1 39.86 48.10 36.79
CA MET A 1 39.14 46.85 36.87
C MET A 1 38.17 46.77 35.73
N ARG A 2 38.50 45.97 34.71
CA ARG A 2 37.62 45.80 33.51
C ARG A 2 36.97 44.42 33.60
N PHE A 3 35.66 44.39 33.85
CA PHE A 3 34.87 43.15 33.85
C PHE A 3 34.61 42.71 32.38
N PHE A 4 35.22 41.60 31.98
CA PHE A 4 34.92 40.90 30.75
C PHE A 4 33.65 40.06 30.96
N ARG A 5 32.59 40.38 30.22
CA ARG A 5 31.37 39.54 30.16
C ARG A 5 31.52 38.61 28.92
N PRO A 6 31.52 37.30 29.09
CA PRO A 6 31.40 36.41 27.92
C PRO A 6 29.94 36.33 27.46
N ALA A 7 29.70 36.72 26.24
CA ALA A 7 28.42 36.49 25.56
C ALA A 7 28.30 35.00 25.18
N ILE A 8 27.40 34.31 25.80
CA ILE A 8 27.02 32.94 25.45
C ILE A 8 26.10 33.03 24.22
N VAL A 9 26.67 32.69 23.05
CA VAL A 9 25.90 32.51 21.81
C VAL A 9 25.28 31.12 21.85
N CYS A 10 23.99 31.05 22.20
CA CYS A 10 23.20 29.83 22.06
C CYS A 10 22.91 29.58 20.59
N LEU A 11 23.67 28.69 19.98
CA LEU A 11 23.42 28.16 18.64
C LEU A 11 22.23 27.17 18.71
N PHE A 12 21.03 27.66 18.43
CA PHE A 12 19.86 26.78 18.26
C PHE A 12 20.03 26.01 16.95
N LEU A 13 20.49 24.76 17.05
CA LEU A 13 20.40 23.78 15.98
C LEU A 13 18.92 23.38 15.85
N ALA A 14 18.21 23.98 14.88
CA ALA A 14 16.89 23.54 14.49
C ALA A 14 17.03 22.17 13.81
N LEU A 15 16.80 21.10 14.57
CA LEU A 15 16.64 19.76 14.03
C LEU A 15 15.30 19.74 13.28
N ALA A 16 15.34 19.91 11.96
CA ALA A 16 14.20 19.66 11.10
C ALA A 16 13.87 18.16 11.17
N ALA A 17 12.98 17.78 12.08
CA ALA A 17 12.40 16.45 12.11
C ALA A 17 11.62 16.27 10.79
N ALA A 18 12.19 15.49 9.87
CA ALA A 18 11.46 14.99 8.71
C ALA A 18 10.26 14.22 9.25
N ALA A 19 9.06 14.79 9.11
CA ALA A 19 7.83 14.09 9.48
C ALA A 19 7.78 12.78 8.66
N PRO A 20 7.59 11.60 9.28
CA PRO A 20 7.41 10.37 8.54
C PRO A 20 6.23 10.57 7.60
N ALA A 21 6.39 10.21 6.32
CA ALA A 21 5.31 10.26 5.36
C ALA A 21 4.13 9.47 5.94
N GLN A 22 3.05 10.17 6.28
CA GLN A 22 1.88 9.55 6.88
C GLN A 22 1.29 8.58 5.86
N GLN A 23 1.19 7.29 6.26
CA GLN A 23 0.50 6.29 5.47
C GLN A 23 -0.96 6.72 5.30
N PRO A 24 -1.55 6.55 4.10
CA PRO A 24 -2.93 6.89 3.89
C PRO A 24 -3.83 6.08 4.83
N THR A 25 -4.83 6.73 5.41
CA THR A 25 -5.88 6.05 6.19
C THR A 25 -6.98 5.56 5.26
N TRP A 26 -7.78 4.59 5.70
CA TRP A 26 -8.91 4.08 4.91
C TRP A 26 -9.89 5.19 4.54
N ASP A 27 -10.23 6.06 5.49
CA ASP A 27 -11.14 7.18 5.26
C ASP A 27 -10.58 8.18 4.24
N ALA A 28 -9.27 8.45 4.28
CA ALA A 28 -8.61 9.29 3.30
C ALA A 28 -8.65 8.67 1.88
N VAL A 29 -8.49 7.36 1.78
CA VAL A 29 -8.59 6.65 0.49
C VAL A 29 -10.01 6.71 -0.05
N GLN A 30 -11.02 6.48 0.79
CA GLN A 30 -12.42 6.49 0.37
C GLN A 30 -12.91 7.88 -0.02
N SER A 31 -12.42 8.93 0.63
CA SER A 31 -12.81 10.33 0.36
C SER A 31 -12.04 10.97 -0.78
N GLU A 32 -11.01 10.31 -1.34
CA GLU A 32 -10.25 10.85 -2.46
C GLU A 32 -11.12 10.89 -3.73
N SER A 33 -11.25 12.08 -4.30
CA SER A 33 -12.10 12.32 -5.48
C SER A 33 -11.39 12.05 -6.81
N ASP A 34 -10.06 12.12 -6.85
CA ASP A 34 -9.27 11.76 -8.03
C ASP A 34 -9.06 10.24 -8.09
N PRO A 35 -9.69 9.54 -9.06
CA PRO A 35 -9.60 8.09 -9.12
C PRO A 35 -8.18 7.56 -9.36
N GLU A 36 -7.30 8.30 -10.05
CA GLU A 36 -5.92 7.87 -10.22
C GLU A 36 -5.13 7.93 -8.91
N LYS A 37 -5.35 8.98 -8.14
CA LYS A 37 -4.76 9.15 -6.81
C LYS A 37 -5.38 8.17 -5.80
N GLN A 38 -6.69 7.97 -5.83
CA GLN A 38 -7.38 6.97 -5.01
C GLN A 38 -6.82 5.57 -5.24
N SER A 39 -6.63 5.16 -6.51
CA SER A 39 -6.02 3.88 -6.86
C SER A 39 -4.62 3.72 -6.25
N GLN A 40 -3.78 4.75 -6.35
CA GLN A 40 -2.43 4.71 -5.77
C GLN A 40 -2.47 4.61 -4.24
N MET A 41 -3.26 5.45 -3.58
CA MET A 41 -3.40 5.46 -2.12
C MET A 41 -3.93 4.13 -1.58
N ALA A 42 -4.87 3.50 -2.29
CA ALA A 42 -5.42 2.19 -1.92
C ALA A 42 -4.34 1.10 -1.94
N LEU A 43 -3.47 1.07 -2.96
CA LEU A 43 -2.38 0.10 -3.05
C LEU A 43 -1.27 0.37 -2.03
N ASP A 44 -0.98 1.63 -1.72
CA ASP A 44 -0.03 2.00 -0.68
C ASP A 44 -0.53 1.56 0.70
N LEU A 45 -1.83 1.72 0.97
CA LEU A 45 -2.48 1.23 2.19
C LEU A 45 -2.42 -0.30 2.29
N ALA A 46 -2.74 -1.02 1.21
CA ALA A 46 -2.66 -2.47 1.16
C ALA A 46 -1.23 -2.97 1.43
N GLN A 47 -0.23 -2.36 0.81
CA GLN A 47 1.17 -2.71 0.99
C GLN A 47 1.64 -2.49 2.43
N ALA A 48 1.22 -1.40 3.05
CA ALA A 48 1.55 -1.08 4.44
C ALA A 48 0.93 -2.08 5.45
N GLY A 49 -0.19 -2.70 5.10
CA GLY A 49 -0.87 -3.68 5.96
C GLY A 49 -0.18 -5.03 6.08
N VAL A 50 0.71 -5.39 5.14
CA VAL A 50 1.29 -6.75 5.07
C VAL A 50 2.12 -7.11 6.30
N ASP A 51 2.95 -6.20 6.79
CA ASP A 51 3.79 -6.45 7.98
C ASP A 51 2.92 -6.61 9.24
N GLY A 52 1.81 -5.88 9.32
CA GLY A 52 0.84 -6.00 10.40
C GLY A 52 0.17 -7.38 10.47
N VAL A 53 -0.05 -8.03 9.34
CA VAL A 53 -0.59 -9.42 9.27
C VAL A 53 0.38 -10.40 9.95
N VAL A 54 1.66 -10.34 9.59
CA VAL A 54 2.68 -11.21 10.19
C VAL A 54 2.79 -10.96 11.69
N GLU A 55 2.78 -9.71 12.11
CA GLU A 55 2.87 -9.36 13.52
C GLU A 55 1.64 -9.80 14.31
N ALA A 56 0.44 -9.68 13.76
CA ALA A 56 -0.79 -10.16 14.39
C ALA A 56 -0.75 -11.69 14.63
N TYR A 57 -0.29 -12.49 13.66
CA TYR A 57 -0.10 -13.92 13.85
C TYR A 57 0.95 -14.22 14.91
N ARG A 58 2.09 -13.52 14.92
CA ARG A 58 3.13 -13.69 15.95
C ARG A 58 2.64 -13.40 17.37
N GLN A 59 1.70 -12.48 17.51
CA GLN A 59 1.06 -12.15 18.78
C GLN A 59 -0.08 -13.10 19.17
N GLY A 60 -0.40 -14.10 18.34
CA GLY A 60 -1.51 -15.02 18.58
C GLY A 60 -2.88 -14.38 18.39
N LEU A 61 -3.00 -13.41 17.47
CA LEU A 61 -4.23 -12.68 17.14
C LEU A 61 -4.71 -13.01 15.72
N PRO A 62 -5.10 -14.26 15.42
CA PRO A 62 -5.44 -14.71 14.07
C PRO A 62 -6.65 -13.96 13.50
N GLU A 63 -7.66 -13.65 14.30
CA GLU A 63 -8.84 -12.89 13.85
C GLU A 63 -8.46 -11.48 13.37
N GLN A 64 -7.52 -10.84 14.07
CA GLN A 64 -7.01 -9.53 13.65
C GLN A 64 -6.20 -9.65 12.35
N ALA A 65 -5.39 -10.68 12.20
CA ALA A 65 -4.65 -10.96 10.97
C ALA A 65 -5.61 -11.15 9.78
N GLN A 66 -6.67 -11.96 9.95
CA GLN A 66 -7.69 -12.18 8.94
C GLN A 66 -8.44 -10.91 8.57
N ALA A 67 -8.77 -10.05 9.55
CA ALA A 67 -9.38 -8.75 9.28
C ALA A 67 -8.45 -7.84 8.47
N MET A 68 -7.14 -7.85 8.74
CA MET A 68 -6.14 -7.11 7.97
C MET A 68 -6.01 -7.66 6.55
N LEU A 69 -6.04 -8.98 6.36
CA LEU A 69 -6.02 -9.62 5.04
C LEU A 69 -7.25 -9.21 4.21
N ALA A 70 -8.44 -9.19 4.81
CA ALA A 70 -9.65 -8.71 4.15
C ALA A 70 -9.52 -7.24 3.71
N ARG A 71 -8.94 -6.38 4.54
CA ARG A 71 -8.66 -4.97 4.19
C ARG A 71 -7.69 -4.81 3.04
N ILE A 72 -6.67 -5.66 2.96
CA ILE A 72 -5.70 -5.66 1.84
C ILE A 72 -6.43 -5.98 0.54
N VAL A 73 -7.34 -6.96 0.53
CA VAL A 73 -8.15 -7.30 -0.66
C VAL A 73 -9.07 -6.14 -1.03
N GLU A 74 -9.82 -5.59 -0.07
CA GLU A 74 -10.72 -4.45 -0.31
C GLU A 74 -9.97 -3.26 -0.93
N ALA A 75 -8.78 -2.94 -0.42
CA ALA A 75 -7.96 -1.85 -0.95
C ALA A 75 -7.49 -2.12 -2.38
N ALA A 76 -7.07 -3.33 -2.69
CA ALA A 76 -6.67 -3.70 -4.05
C ALA A 76 -7.86 -3.66 -5.02
N GLU A 77 -9.04 -4.12 -4.60
CA GLU A 77 -10.27 -4.04 -5.39
C GLU A 77 -10.71 -2.59 -5.62
N LEU A 78 -10.60 -1.75 -4.59
CA LEU A 78 -10.89 -0.32 -4.72
C LEU A 78 -9.94 0.34 -5.73
N SER A 79 -8.66 -0.02 -5.72
CA SER A 79 -7.69 0.45 -6.71
C SER A 79 -8.11 0.09 -8.14
N LEU A 80 -8.53 -1.15 -8.38
CA LEU A 80 -9.02 -1.59 -9.70
C LEU A 80 -10.25 -0.79 -10.13
N LYS A 81 -11.26 -0.67 -9.25
CA LYS A 81 -12.47 0.11 -9.52
C LYS A 81 -12.17 1.57 -9.82
N ALA A 82 -11.23 2.18 -9.09
CA ALA A 82 -10.81 3.55 -9.32
C ALA A 82 -10.15 3.72 -10.71
N LEU A 83 -9.34 2.77 -11.15
CA LEU A 83 -8.77 2.78 -12.49
C LEU A 83 -9.84 2.65 -13.58
N GLU A 84 -10.82 1.77 -13.40
CA GLU A 84 -11.96 1.62 -14.32
C GLU A 84 -12.79 2.89 -14.39
N ALA A 85 -13.03 3.55 -13.24
CA ALA A 85 -13.78 4.80 -13.13
C ALA A 85 -13.10 5.99 -13.85
N THR A 86 -11.80 5.92 -14.13
CA THR A 86 -11.14 6.97 -14.94
C THR A 86 -11.70 7.08 -16.35
N GLY A 87 -12.33 6.04 -16.88
CA GLY A 87 -12.77 5.95 -18.27
C GLY A 87 -11.64 6.06 -19.31
N LYS A 88 -10.38 6.07 -18.85
CA LYS A 88 -9.19 6.20 -19.71
C LYS A 88 -8.83 4.87 -20.35
N ASN A 89 -8.43 4.93 -21.62
CA ASN A 89 -7.89 3.77 -22.28
C ASN A 89 -6.46 3.49 -21.76
N ALA A 90 -6.29 2.35 -21.09
CA ALA A 90 -5.02 1.96 -20.48
C ALA A 90 -3.85 1.84 -21.47
N ARG A 91 -4.13 1.52 -22.75
CA ARG A 91 -3.12 1.43 -23.80
C ARG A 91 -2.61 2.78 -24.26
N SER A 92 -3.51 3.77 -24.44
CA SER A 92 -3.15 5.12 -24.90
C SER A 92 -2.63 6.00 -23.75
N ARG A 93 -3.06 5.76 -22.53
CA ARG A 93 -2.65 6.49 -21.32
C ARG A 93 -2.21 5.52 -20.21
N PRO A 94 -1.13 4.75 -20.41
CA PRO A 94 -0.80 3.61 -19.56
C PRO A 94 -0.18 3.98 -18.22
N LYS A 95 0.18 5.24 -17.96
CA LYS A 95 1.00 5.66 -16.82
C LYS A 95 0.47 5.14 -15.48
N HIS A 96 -0.81 5.39 -15.17
CA HIS A 96 -1.41 5.00 -13.89
C HIS A 96 -1.70 3.50 -13.81
N PHE A 97 -2.12 2.90 -14.92
CA PHE A 97 -2.33 1.45 -15.03
C PHE A 97 -1.01 0.66 -14.84
N LYS A 98 0.09 1.12 -15.44
CA LYS A 98 1.41 0.51 -15.23
C LYS A 98 1.89 0.65 -13.78
N LYS A 99 1.66 1.81 -13.14
CA LYS A 99 1.97 1.98 -11.72
C LYS A 99 1.19 1.00 -10.85
N ALA A 100 -0.10 0.87 -11.09
CA ALA A 100 -0.96 -0.06 -10.35
C ALA A 100 -0.58 -1.53 -10.61
N GLU A 101 -0.25 -1.89 -11.83
CA GLU A 101 0.26 -3.24 -12.17
C GLU A 101 1.54 -3.57 -11.38
N ILE A 102 2.50 -2.66 -11.37
CA ILE A 102 3.76 -2.84 -10.62
C ILE A 102 3.47 -2.94 -9.11
N ALA A 103 2.58 -2.10 -8.58
CA ALA A 103 2.24 -2.10 -7.17
C ALA A 103 1.49 -3.36 -6.73
N THR A 104 0.52 -3.84 -7.50
CA THR A 104 -0.19 -5.10 -7.21
C THR A 104 0.71 -6.32 -7.31
N ARG A 105 1.62 -6.36 -8.28
CA ARG A 105 2.64 -7.42 -8.39
C ARG A 105 3.60 -7.40 -7.20
N LYS A 106 4.01 -6.21 -6.74
CA LYS A 106 4.81 -6.06 -5.52
C LYS A 106 4.05 -6.54 -4.29
N LEU A 107 2.78 -6.17 -4.16
CA LEU A 107 1.90 -6.60 -3.07
C LEU A 107 1.79 -8.13 -3.00
N ALA A 108 1.53 -8.80 -4.13
CA ALA A 108 1.49 -10.26 -4.20
C ALA A 108 2.80 -10.90 -3.71
N ARG A 109 3.94 -10.38 -4.16
CA ARG A 109 5.26 -10.86 -3.70
C ARG A 109 5.49 -10.63 -2.20
N SER A 110 5.03 -9.51 -1.65
CA SER A 110 5.12 -9.21 -0.22
C SER A 110 4.28 -10.18 0.60
N LEU A 111 3.06 -10.49 0.15
CA LEU A 111 2.19 -11.49 0.78
C LEU A 111 2.79 -12.89 0.72
N GLN A 112 3.38 -13.29 -0.41
CA GLN A 112 4.13 -14.55 -0.54
C GLN A 112 5.34 -14.59 0.41
N GLY A 113 6.01 -13.45 0.59
CA GLY A 113 7.10 -13.29 1.57
C GLY A 113 6.61 -13.44 3.00
N ALA A 114 5.47 -12.83 3.33
CA ALA A 114 4.81 -12.98 4.63
C ALA A 114 4.39 -14.43 4.89
N GLN A 115 3.76 -15.08 3.92
CA GLN A 115 3.34 -16.50 4.00
C GLN A 115 4.49 -17.43 4.39
N ARG A 116 5.69 -17.20 3.85
CA ARG A 116 6.88 -18.00 4.19
C ARG A 116 7.36 -17.85 5.64
N GLN A 117 6.96 -16.78 6.32
CA GLN A 117 7.33 -16.52 7.73
C GLN A 117 6.36 -17.14 8.73
N LEU A 118 5.22 -17.64 8.26
CA LEU A 118 4.12 -18.16 9.07
C LEU A 118 4.19 -19.70 9.20
N ILE A 119 3.54 -20.26 10.22
CA ILE A 119 3.35 -21.69 10.38
C ILE A 119 2.33 -22.22 9.35
N TYR A 120 2.26 -23.54 9.20
CA TYR A 120 1.49 -24.19 8.13
C TYR A 120 0.02 -23.75 8.11
N ASP A 121 -0.68 -23.81 9.23
CA ASP A 121 -2.10 -23.50 9.32
C ASP A 121 -2.40 -22.02 8.96
N GLU A 122 -1.52 -21.11 9.36
CA GLU A 122 -1.64 -19.67 9.07
C GLU A 122 -1.39 -19.35 7.59
N ARG A 123 -0.57 -20.17 6.89
CA ARG A 123 -0.30 -20.00 5.46
C ARG A 123 -1.53 -20.18 4.60
N GLU A 124 -2.45 -21.06 5.01
CA GLU A 124 -3.68 -21.32 4.29
C GLU A 124 -4.58 -20.08 4.22
N ASP A 125 -4.54 -19.23 5.24
CA ASP A 125 -5.31 -17.98 5.25
C ASP A 125 -4.82 -16.96 4.21
N LEU A 126 -3.54 -16.97 3.88
CA LEU A 126 -2.95 -16.04 2.90
C LEU A 126 -3.14 -16.49 1.45
N GLU A 127 -3.28 -17.78 1.21
CA GLU A 127 -3.35 -18.33 -0.15
C GLU A 127 -4.48 -17.70 -0.99
N PRO A 128 -5.75 -17.67 -0.53
CA PRO A 128 -6.83 -17.06 -1.31
C PRO A 128 -6.63 -15.56 -1.52
N VAL A 129 -5.98 -14.87 -0.57
CA VAL A 129 -5.66 -13.44 -0.68
C VAL A 129 -4.62 -13.23 -1.77
N ILE A 130 -3.54 -14.00 -1.78
CA ILE A 130 -2.50 -13.94 -2.81
C ILE A 130 -3.11 -14.16 -4.19
N GLN A 131 -3.91 -15.21 -4.35
CA GLN A 131 -4.59 -15.53 -5.61
C GLN A 131 -5.50 -14.37 -6.06
N ARG A 132 -6.21 -13.73 -5.14
CA ARG A 132 -7.06 -12.60 -5.47
C ARG A 132 -6.26 -11.38 -5.94
N ILE A 133 -5.15 -11.07 -5.28
CA ILE A 133 -4.25 -9.97 -5.68
C ILE A 133 -3.62 -10.26 -7.05
N GLU A 134 -3.22 -11.50 -7.31
CA GLU A 134 -2.69 -11.91 -8.62
C GLU A 134 -3.76 -11.80 -9.72
N ALA A 135 -5.01 -12.15 -9.43
CA ALA A 135 -6.12 -11.99 -10.36
C ALA A 135 -6.38 -10.51 -10.69
N ILE A 136 -6.34 -9.62 -9.68
CA ILE A 136 -6.44 -8.17 -9.90
C ILE A 136 -5.28 -7.67 -10.76
N ASN A 137 -4.05 -8.10 -10.49
CA ASN A 137 -2.89 -7.76 -11.30
C ASN A 137 -3.07 -8.19 -12.76
N GLY A 138 -3.56 -9.42 -12.98
CA GLY A 138 -3.89 -9.94 -14.32
C GLY A 138 -4.94 -9.11 -15.05
N GLN A 139 -5.97 -8.63 -14.35
CA GLN A 139 -6.99 -7.74 -14.91
C GLN A 139 -6.38 -6.40 -15.36
N ILE A 140 -5.58 -5.76 -14.50
CA ILE A 140 -4.89 -4.51 -14.85
C ILE A 140 -3.97 -4.71 -16.05
N LEU A 141 -3.21 -5.79 -16.06
CA LEU A 141 -2.32 -6.14 -17.17
C LEU A 141 -3.11 -6.34 -18.46
N SER A 142 -4.25 -7.04 -18.43
CA SER A 142 -5.12 -7.24 -19.59
C SER A 142 -5.65 -5.91 -20.15
N MET A 143 -6.00 -4.96 -19.29
CA MET A 143 -6.42 -3.61 -19.72
C MET A 143 -5.32 -2.87 -20.48
N ILE A 144 -4.05 -3.03 -20.07
CA ILE A 144 -2.89 -2.43 -20.75
C ILE A 144 -2.64 -3.11 -22.11
N MET A 145 -2.86 -4.42 -22.19
CA MET A 145 -2.51 -5.25 -23.35
C MET A 145 -3.66 -5.39 -24.35
N GLN A 146 -4.89 -5.06 -24.00
CA GLN A 146 -6.04 -5.22 -24.88
C GLN A 146 -5.82 -4.51 -26.22
N THR A 147 -5.75 -5.31 -27.29
CA THR A 147 -5.79 -4.84 -28.66
C THR A 147 -7.25 -4.52 -29.00
N ARG A 148 -7.55 -3.29 -29.48
CA ARG A 148 -8.85 -3.06 -30.12
C ARG A 148 -9.01 -4.10 -31.25
N ARG A 149 -9.99 -4.97 -31.08
CA ARG A 149 -10.57 -5.70 -32.20
C ARG A 149 -11.45 -4.75 -33.00
#